data_d1e20fffc671b984d9c44d18dc3b8526
#
_entry.id   d1e20fffc671b984d9c44d18dc3b8526
#
_cell.length_a   1.000
_cell.length_b   1.000
_cell.length_c   1.000
_cell.angle_alpha   90.00
_cell.angle_beta   90.00
_cell.angle_gamma   90.00
#
_symmetry.space_group_name_H-M   'P 1'
#
loop_
_entity.id
_entity.type
_entity.pdbx_description
1 polymer ?
#
loop_
_entity_poly.entity_id
_entity_poly.type
_entity_poly.pdbx_seq_one_letter_code
_entity_poly.pdbx_strand_id
1 'polypeptide(L)' 'MTERTFLTLEPKGEVSVAPRPEGLKLILYTGSGAKKEEHVGITMDRQAAFQFAMEILQHVYRLGEAGK' A
#
# COMPACT_ATOMS: atom_id res chain seq x y z
N MET A 1 -15.39 3.34 -7.10
CA MET A 1 -14.43 2.75 -6.19
C MET A 1 -13.59 3.82 -5.58
N THR A 2 -13.27 3.66 -4.31
CA THR A 2 -12.65 4.73 -3.56
C THR A 2 -11.23 4.37 -3.17
N GLU A 3 -10.46 5.42 -3.03
CA GLU A 3 -9.11 5.31 -2.51
C GLU A 3 -9.14 4.90 -1.05
N ARG A 4 -8.24 4.02 -0.66
CA ARG A 4 -8.11 3.56 0.72
C ARG A 4 -6.73 3.94 1.24
N THR A 5 -6.68 4.24 2.52
CA THR A 5 -5.45 4.68 3.17
C THR A 5 -5.16 3.80 4.37
N PHE A 6 -3.89 3.41 4.51
CA PHE A 6 -3.45 2.54 5.59
C PHE A 6 -2.29 3.18 6.31
N LEU A 7 -2.25 3.02 7.62
CA LEU A 7 -1.17 3.57 8.43
C LEU A 7 0.08 2.73 8.29
N THR A 8 1.23 3.40 8.31
CA THR A 8 2.52 2.72 8.24
C THR A 8 3.30 2.97 9.53
N LEU A 9 4.21 2.04 9.83
CA LEU A 9 5.03 2.14 11.02
C LEU A 9 6.38 2.79 10.73
N GLU A 10 6.98 2.41 9.61
CA GLU A 10 8.33 2.87 9.30
C GLU A 10 8.50 2.99 7.79
N PRO A 11 8.59 4.19 7.27
CA PRO A 11 8.43 5.47 7.98
C PRO A 11 7.02 5.64 8.49
N LYS A 12 6.88 6.36 9.58
CA LYS A 12 5.57 6.62 10.12
C LYS A 12 4.78 7.54 9.19
N GLY A 13 3.62 7.07 8.79
CA GLY A 13 2.81 7.84 7.87
C GLY A 13 1.66 7.02 7.33
N GLU A 14 1.43 7.11 6.03
CA GLU A 14 0.28 6.48 5.40
C GLU A 14 0.66 6.00 4.00
N VAL A 15 0.02 4.93 3.56
CA VAL A 15 0.07 4.52 2.17
C VAL A 15 -1.35 4.55 1.62
N SER A 16 -1.50 5.14 0.45
CA SER A 16 -2.79 5.27 -0.20
C SER A 16 -2.84 4.31 -1.38
N VAL A 17 -3.97 3.65 -1.55
CA VAL A 17 -4.19 2.69 -2.62
C VAL A 17 -5.40 3.15 -3.41
N ALA A 18 -5.21 3.40 -4.70
CA ALA A 18 -6.28 3.89 -5.54
C ALA A 18 -6.37 3.08 -6.83
N PRO A 19 -7.59 2.71 -7.25
CA PRO A 19 -7.75 2.01 -8.51
C PRO A 19 -7.53 2.96 -9.68
N ARG A 20 -7.00 2.41 -10.76
CA ARG A 20 -6.80 3.13 -12.02
C ARG A 20 -7.27 2.25 -13.16
N PRO A 21 -7.61 2.84 -14.32
CA PRO A 21 -8.02 2.03 -15.46
C PRO A 21 -6.95 1.02 -15.88
N GLU A 22 -5.68 1.40 -15.75
CA GLU A 22 -4.58 0.53 -16.14
C GLU A 22 -4.16 -0.43 -15.01
N GLY A 23 -4.62 -0.20 -13.79
CA GLY A 23 -4.23 -1.06 -12.69
C GLY A 23 -4.41 -0.41 -11.34
N LEU A 24 -3.31 -0.14 -10.66
CA LEU A 24 -3.33 0.32 -9.28
C LEU A 24 -2.28 1.39 -9.05
N LYS A 25 -2.65 2.41 -8.28
CA LYS A 25 -1.70 3.45 -7.90
C LYS A 25 -1.50 3.41 -6.38
N LEU A 26 -0.23 3.42 -5.97
CA LEU A 26 0.15 3.48 -4.56
C LEU A 26 0.89 4.79 -4.32
N ILE A 27 0.55 5.47 -3.23
CA ILE A 27 1.22 6.72 -2.87
C ILE A 27 1.66 6.62 -1.43
N LEU A 28 2.93 6.90 -1.19
CA LEU A 28 3.49 6.87 0.16
C LEU A 28 3.56 8.28 0.71
N TYR A 29 3.00 8.46 1.89
CA TYR A 29 3.04 9.73 2.61
C TYR A 29 3.77 9.54 3.93
N THR A 30 4.47 10.57 4.39
CA THR A 30 4.96 10.61 5.76
C THR A 30 4.26 11.73 6.51
N GLY A 31 4.19 11.61 7.84
CA GLY A 31 3.44 12.52 8.66
C GLY A 31 1.97 12.18 8.63
N SER A 32 1.15 13.08 9.16
CA SER A 32 -0.28 12.86 9.20
C SER A 32 -1.01 14.19 9.18
N GLY A 33 -2.28 14.12 8.80
CA GLY A 33 -3.14 15.29 8.77
C GLY A 33 -2.60 16.36 7.84
N ALA A 34 -2.57 17.58 8.33
CA ALA A 34 -2.15 18.72 7.52
C ALA A 34 -0.66 18.71 7.19
N LYS A 35 0.11 17.90 7.92
CA LYS A 35 1.55 17.81 7.72
C LYS A 35 1.97 16.64 6.87
N LYS A 36 1.01 15.97 6.28
CA LYS A 36 1.28 14.83 5.43
C LYS A 36 2.01 15.26 4.17
N GLU A 37 3.07 14.55 3.83
CA GLU A 37 3.91 14.82 2.67
C GLU A 37 3.97 13.62 1.76
N GLU A 38 3.68 13.85 0.49
CA GLU A 38 3.77 12.79 -0.51
C GLU A 38 5.23 12.59 -0.90
N HIS A 39 5.70 11.35 -0.88
CA HIS A 39 7.07 11.05 -1.23
C HIS A 39 7.20 10.28 -2.52
N VAL A 40 6.42 9.22 -2.67
CA VAL A 40 6.54 8.33 -3.82
C VAL A 40 5.17 7.95 -4.31
N GLY A 41 4.99 8.03 -5.62
CA GLY A 41 3.80 7.50 -6.27
C GLY A 41 4.20 6.42 -7.25
N ILE A 42 3.55 5.28 -7.18
CA ILE A 42 3.83 4.13 -8.02
C ILE A 42 2.55 3.68 -8.69
N THR A 43 2.62 3.47 -10.02
CA THR A 43 1.49 2.91 -10.75
C THR A 43 1.90 1.57 -11.31
N MET A 44 1.08 0.55 -11.06
CA MET A 44 1.32 -0.79 -11.55
C MET A 44 0.18 -1.23 -12.44
N ASP A 45 0.50 -2.05 -13.46
CA ASP A 45 -0.56 -2.62 -14.26
C ASP A 45 -1.27 -3.70 -13.45
N ARG A 46 -2.34 -4.26 -14.04
CA ARG A 46 -3.19 -5.19 -13.29
C ARG A 46 -2.45 -6.45 -12.88
N GLN A 47 -1.62 -6.98 -13.77
CA GLN A 47 -0.90 -8.21 -13.49
C GLN A 47 0.13 -8.01 -12.38
N ALA A 48 0.91 -6.93 -12.48
CA ALA A 48 1.91 -6.64 -11.45
C ALA A 48 1.25 -6.36 -10.12
N ALA A 49 0.15 -5.62 -10.13
CA ALA A 49 -0.58 -5.30 -8.91
C ALA A 49 -1.13 -6.56 -8.25
N PHE A 50 -1.64 -7.48 -9.06
CA PHE A 50 -2.17 -8.74 -8.54
C PHE A 50 -1.07 -9.55 -7.88
N GLN A 51 0.06 -9.68 -8.54
CA GLN A 51 1.19 -10.44 -7.99
C GLN A 51 1.75 -9.79 -6.73
N PHE A 52 1.81 -8.46 -6.74
CA PHE A 52 2.26 -7.71 -5.58
C PHE A 52 1.35 -7.96 -4.38
N ALA A 53 0.04 -7.92 -4.60
CA ALA A 53 -0.92 -8.15 -3.54
C ALA A 53 -0.83 -9.57 -3.01
N MET A 54 -0.67 -10.55 -3.91
CA MET A 54 -0.54 -11.94 -3.50
C MET A 54 0.71 -12.16 -2.66
N GLU A 55 1.80 -11.52 -3.05
CA GLU A 55 3.04 -11.64 -2.30
C GLU A 55 2.90 -11.08 -0.89
N ILE A 56 2.29 -9.90 -0.78
CA ILE A 56 2.06 -9.29 0.52
C ILE A 56 1.18 -10.20 1.38
N LEU A 57 0.13 -10.73 0.78
CA LEU A 57 -0.81 -11.57 1.50
C LEU A 57 -0.13 -12.82 2.04
N GLN A 58 0.73 -13.44 1.24
CA GLN A 58 1.45 -14.62 1.67
C GLN A 58 2.36 -14.33 2.86
N HIS A 59 3.07 -13.20 2.81
CA HIS A 59 3.96 -12.85 3.91
C HIS A 59 3.19 -12.57 5.19
N VAL A 60 2.10 -11.85 5.07
CA VAL A 60 1.28 -11.53 6.24
C VAL A 60 0.71 -12.82 6.85
N TYR A 61 0.28 -13.72 5.99
CA TYR A 61 -0.29 -14.97 6.45
C TYR A 61 0.75 -15.81 7.20
N ARG A 62 1.97 -15.88 6.65
CA ARG A 62 3.05 -16.62 7.30
C ARG A 62 3.44 -16.02 8.64
N LEU A 63 3.45 -14.67 8.72
CA LEU A 63 3.74 -14.02 9.99
C LEU A 63 2.72 -14.40 11.06
N GLY A 64 1.44 -14.48 10.65
CA GLY A 64 0.40 -14.91 11.57
C GLY A 64 0.63 -16.31 12.07
N GLU A 65 1.05 -17.22 11.19
CA GLU A 65 1.34 -18.58 11.59
C GLU A 65 2.56 -18.67 12.47
N ALA A 66 3.61 -17.93 12.10
CA ALA A 66 4.85 -17.96 12.86
C ALA A 66 4.69 -17.37 14.25
N GLY A 67 3.72 -16.51 14.43
CA GLY A 67 3.47 -15.88 15.72
C GLY A 67 2.76 -16.75 16.73
N LYS A 68 2.38 -17.94 16.35
CA LYS A 68 1.66 -18.85 17.25
C LYS A 68 2.56 -19.56 18.24
#